data_8fd736fa96bfcb7020465091821d16c2
#
_entry.id   8fd736fa96bfcb7020465091821d16c2
#
_cell.length_a   1.000
_cell.length_b   1.000
_cell.length_c   1.000
_cell.angle_alpha   90.00
_cell.angle_beta   90.00
_cell.angle_gamma   90.00
#
_symmetry.space_group_name_H-M   'P 1'
#
loop_
_entity.id
_entity.type
_entity.pdbx_description
1 polymer ?
#
loop_
_entity_poly.entity_id
_entity_poly.type
_entity_poly.pdbx_seq_one_letter_code
_entity_poly.pdbx_strand_id
1 'polypeptide(L)'
;FDQAIGNMREGVGAGVSPPRAMMEQVLPQLDAMIRPGAEQTLFWTPISAMPADIPAADRTRLTAAYRQMIDTRLMPAYRRLRGFIANEYLPACRGSAGLSALPDGAAWYAWNVRQATTTALTPEQIHALGLAEVARLRGEVGEVMKQVRFRGTMARFFRYMRTDRHFAYASDAALLERYRRLQADVARALPALFAPVAEAAPDIRAVEPYRTRTAAPVSYVPPTMDGSRPGLLYVNTGDLAARRTWEAAPLYLHEAVPGHHLQLARQQSLKGLPRFRRLGGETA
;
A
#
# COMPACT_ATOMS: atom_id res chain seq x y z
N PHE A 1 -18.99 -3.66 -12.76
CA PHE A 1 -19.42 -2.59 -11.82
C PHE A 1 -20.87 -2.77 -11.39
N ASP A 2 -21.79 -3.13 -12.26
CA ASP A 2 -23.23 -3.24 -11.92
C ASP A 2 -23.46 -4.31 -10.82
N GLN A 3 -22.77 -5.44 -10.88
CA GLN A 3 -22.78 -6.43 -9.79
C GLN A 3 -22.23 -5.87 -8.47
N ALA A 4 -21.12 -5.11 -8.53
CA ALA A 4 -20.57 -4.47 -7.34
C ALA A 4 -21.54 -3.47 -6.71
N ILE A 5 -22.22 -2.68 -7.53
CA ILE A 5 -23.30 -1.75 -7.09
C ILE A 5 -24.43 -2.53 -6.43
N GLY A 6 -24.87 -3.66 -7.03
CA GLY A 6 -25.87 -4.55 -6.43
C GLY A 6 -25.48 -5.03 -5.05
N ASN A 7 -24.28 -5.61 -4.93
CA ASN A 7 -23.75 -6.11 -3.66
C ASN A 7 -23.61 -5.01 -2.59
N MET A 8 -23.20 -3.81 -2.99
CA MET A 8 -23.14 -2.67 -2.07
C MET A 8 -24.52 -2.24 -1.57
N ARG A 9 -25.55 -2.28 -2.42
CA ARG A 9 -26.94 -2.02 -2.00
C ARG A 9 -27.48 -3.06 -1.02
N GLU A 10 -27.19 -4.33 -1.28
CA GLU A 10 -27.53 -5.43 -0.37
C GLU A 10 -26.84 -5.23 0.99
N GLY A 11 -25.56 -4.87 0.99
CA GLY A 11 -24.82 -4.55 2.22
C GLY A 11 -25.48 -3.41 3.01
N VAL A 12 -25.86 -2.34 2.35
CA VAL A 12 -26.59 -1.22 3.00
C VAL A 12 -27.90 -1.71 3.61
N GLY A 13 -28.69 -2.50 2.85
CA GLY A 13 -29.93 -3.07 3.34
C GLY A 13 -29.76 -3.99 4.56
N ALA A 14 -28.62 -4.67 4.67
CA ALA A 14 -28.24 -5.50 5.80
C ALA A 14 -27.59 -4.74 6.97
N GLY A 15 -27.47 -3.41 6.89
CA GLY A 15 -26.78 -2.58 7.89
C GLY A 15 -25.25 -2.72 7.85
N VAL A 16 -24.71 -3.32 6.80
CA VAL A 16 -23.26 -3.52 6.60
C VAL A 16 -22.75 -2.49 5.59
N SER A 17 -22.20 -1.40 6.10
CA SER A 17 -21.58 -0.36 5.27
C SER A 17 -20.21 0.04 5.82
N PRO A 18 -19.28 0.51 4.98
CA PRO A 18 -17.98 1.00 5.43
C PRO A 18 -18.12 2.34 6.17
N PRO A 19 -17.08 2.76 6.90
CA PRO A 19 -17.03 4.12 7.44
C PRO A 19 -17.09 5.17 6.32
N ARG A 20 -17.89 6.22 6.51
CA ARG A 20 -18.01 7.35 5.58
C ARG A 20 -16.65 7.95 5.21
N ALA A 21 -15.78 8.19 6.21
CA ALA A 21 -14.46 8.78 6.00
C ALA A 21 -13.57 7.97 5.04
N MET A 22 -13.74 6.63 4.97
CA MET A 22 -13.02 5.80 4.00
C MET A 22 -13.61 5.98 2.59
N MET A 23 -14.93 6.02 2.47
CA MET A 23 -15.60 6.15 1.17
C MET A 23 -15.43 7.53 0.55
N GLU A 24 -15.28 8.58 1.36
CA GLU A 24 -14.94 9.93 0.88
C GLU A 24 -13.63 9.95 0.08
N GLN A 25 -12.66 9.07 0.40
CA GLN A 25 -11.40 8.97 -0.32
C GLN A 25 -11.52 8.27 -1.69
N VAL A 26 -12.62 7.57 -1.93
CA VAL A 26 -12.85 6.83 -3.19
C VAL A 26 -13.26 7.79 -4.32
N LEU A 27 -14.03 8.84 -4.02
CA LEU A 27 -14.51 9.78 -5.03
C LEU A 27 -13.38 10.46 -5.81
N PRO A 28 -12.34 11.04 -5.18
CA PRO A 28 -11.21 11.62 -5.91
C PRO A 28 -10.45 10.60 -6.77
N GLN A 29 -10.40 9.32 -6.35
CA GLN A 29 -9.77 8.27 -7.14
C GLN A 29 -10.56 7.98 -8.42
N LEU A 30 -11.88 7.86 -8.30
CA LEU A 30 -12.76 7.69 -9.46
C LEU A 30 -12.73 8.91 -10.39
N ASP A 31 -12.72 10.13 -9.85
CA ASP A 31 -12.59 11.37 -10.62
C ASP A 31 -11.25 11.42 -11.38
N ALA A 32 -10.17 10.89 -10.79
CA ALA A 32 -8.89 10.78 -11.47
C ALA A 32 -8.88 9.76 -12.62
N MET A 33 -9.73 8.73 -12.57
CA MET A 33 -9.85 7.71 -13.62
C MET A 33 -10.77 8.16 -14.77
N ILE A 34 -11.71 9.05 -14.51
CA ILE A 34 -12.66 9.56 -15.52
C ILE A 34 -12.02 10.71 -16.29
N ARG A 35 -11.78 10.52 -17.59
CA ARG A 35 -11.21 11.52 -18.49
C ARG A 35 -12.13 11.76 -19.69
N PRO A 36 -12.06 12.95 -20.34
CA PRO A 36 -12.94 13.28 -21.46
C PRO A 36 -12.70 12.47 -22.73
N GLY A 37 -11.49 11.97 -22.96
CA GLY A 37 -11.13 11.18 -24.14
C GLY A 37 -10.34 9.92 -23.79
N ALA A 38 -10.48 8.87 -24.56
CA ALA A 38 -9.82 7.58 -24.35
C ALA A 38 -8.30 7.71 -24.18
N GLU A 39 -7.66 8.56 -24.99
CA GLU A 39 -6.20 8.79 -24.98
C GLU A 39 -5.69 9.40 -23.67
N GLN A 40 -6.54 10.09 -22.95
CA GLN A 40 -6.21 10.73 -21.67
C GLN A 40 -6.36 9.79 -20.48
N THR A 41 -6.89 8.59 -20.71
CA THR A 41 -7.11 7.59 -19.67
C THR A 41 -5.87 6.72 -19.47
N LEU A 42 -5.70 6.20 -18.26
CA LEU A 42 -4.67 5.18 -17.97
C LEU A 42 -4.88 3.91 -18.82
N PHE A 43 -6.11 3.67 -19.25
CA PHE A 43 -6.47 2.51 -20.07
C PHE A 43 -5.95 2.59 -21.49
N TRP A 44 -5.48 3.75 -21.96
CA TRP A 44 -4.90 3.93 -23.28
C TRP A 44 -3.46 3.41 -23.40
N THR A 45 -2.78 3.14 -22.30
CA THR A 45 -1.39 2.70 -22.26
C THR A 45 -1.08 1.52 -23.21
N PRO A 46 -1.91 0.44 -23.30
CA PRO A 46 -1.65 -0.66 -24.23
C PRO A 46 -1.62 -0.23 -25.71
N ILE A 47 -2.38 0.80 -26.06
CA ILE A 47 -2.40 1.35 -27.41
C ILE A 47 -1.16 2.21 -27.67
N SER A 48 -0.79 3.06 -26.73
CA SER A 48 0.41 3.92 -26.82
C SER A 48 1.70 3.10 -26.87
N ALA A 49 1.73 1.96 -26.16
CA ALA A 49 2.88 1.05 -26.09
C ALA A 49 2.72 -0.19 -26.99
N MET A 50 1.87 -0.10 -28.03
CA MET A 50 1.62 -1.24 -28.93
C MET A 50 2.91 -1.66 -29.64
N PRO A 51 3.29 -2.96 -29.60
CA PRO A 51 4.51 -3.48 -30.22
C PRO A 51 4.62 -3.14 -31.72
N ALA A 52 5.83 -2.89 -32.21
CA ALA A 52 6.05 -2.41 -33.58
C ALA A 52 5.79 -3.48 -34.64
N ASP A 53 5.82 -4.75 -34.26
CA ASP A 53 5.60 -5.93 -35.14
C ASP A 53 4.12 -6.19 -35.44
N ILE A 54 3.19 -5.48 -34.81
CA ILE A 54 1.76 -5.59 -35.14
C ILE A 54 1.51 -4.96 -36.51
N PRO A 55 0.89 -5.68 -37.47
CA PRO A 55 0.58 -5.17 -38.81
C PRO A 55 -0.23 -3.86 -38.74
N ALA A 56 0.01 -2.95 -39.70
CA ALA A 56 -0.63 -1.62 -39.74
C ALA A 56 -2.17 -1.68 -39.73
N ALA A 57 -2.75 -2.64 -40.50
CA ALA A 57 -4.20 -2.84 -40.55
C ALA A 57 -4.78 -3.25 -39.21
N ASP A 58 -4.10 -4.16 -38.50
CA ASP A 58 -4.51 -4.57 -37.13
C ASP A 58 -4.32 -3.46 -36.13
N ARG A 59 -3.24 -2.71 -36.20
CA ARG A 59 -3.00 -1.55 -35.36
C ARG A 59 -4.15 -0.55 -35.49
N THR A 60 -4.55 -0.20 -36.72
CA THR A 60 -5.68 0.72 -36.96
C THR A 60 -6.98 0.17 -36.40
N ARG A 61 -7.29 -1.10 -36.66
CA ARG A 61 -8.50 -1.78 -36.20
C ARG A 61 -8.54 -1.84 -34.66
N LEU A 62 -7.45 -2.26 -34.02
CA LEU A 62 -7.35 -2.38 -32.56
C LEU A 62 -7.46 -1.02 -31.88
N THR A 63 -6.81 0.00 -32.43
CA THR A 63 -6.89 1.38 -31.89
C THR A 63 -8.32 1.90 -31.91
N ALA A 64 -9.03 1.71 -33.03
CA ALA A 64 -10.42 2.14 -33.16
C ALA A 64 -11.36 1.39 -32.19
N ALA A 65 -11.23 0.05 -32.14
CA ALA A 65 -12.05 -0.79 -31.25
C ALA A 65 -11.80 -0.47 -29.76
N TYR A 66 -10.54 -0.23 -29.40
CA TYR A 66 -10.16 0.07 -28.02
C TYR A 66 -10.69 1.44 -27.58
N ARG A 67 -10.57 2.45 -28.46
CA ARG A 67 -11.18 3.78 -28.23
C ARG A 67 -12.68 3.66 -28.02
N GLN A 68 -13.38 3.01 -28.96
CA GLN A 68 -14.81 2.80 -28.85
C GLN A 68 -15.20 2.14 -27.52
N MET A 69 -14.49 1.08 -27.12
CA MET A 69 -14.76 0.38 -25.85
C MET A 69 -14.57 1.31 -24.64
N ILE A 70 -13.50 2.08 -24.60
CA ILE A 70 -13.25 3.03 -23.51
C ILE A 70 -14.36 4.08 -23.45
N ASP A 71 -14.66 4.73 -24.58
CA ASP A 71 -15.59 5.86 -24.62
C ASP A 71 -17.04 5.43 -24.38
N THR A 72 -17.45 4.27 -24.94
CA THR A 72 -18.87 3.87 -24.92
C THR A 72 -19.23 2.89 -23.80
N ARG A 73 -18.25 2.21 -23.20
CA ARG A 73 -18.50 1.22 -22.15
C ARG A 73 -17.78 1.55 -20.84
N LEU A 74 -16.48 1.73 -20.89
CA LEU A 74 -15.67 1.84 -19.69
C LEU A 74 -15.91 3.17 -18.97
N MET A 75 -15.81 4.29 -19.66
CA MET A 75 -16.06 5.62 -19.05
C MET A 75 -17.50 5.80 -18.55
N PRO A 76 -18.56 5.39 -19.27
CA PRO A 76 -19.89 5.37 -18.70
C PRO A 76 -20.05 4.50 -17.46
N ALA A 77 -19.38 3.34 -17.39
CA ALA A 77 -19.41 2.48 -16.22
C ALA A 77 -18.75 3.13 -14.99
N TYR A 78 -17.59 3.79 -15.16
CA TYR A 78 -16.95 4.57 -14.09
C TYR A 78 -17.83 5.73 -13.62
N ARG A 79 -18.48 6.45 -14.54
CA ARG A 79 -19.40 7.53 -14.18
C ARG A 79 -20.62 7.02 -13.39
N ARG A 80 -21.19 5.87 -13.78
CA ARG A 80 -22.28 5.23 -13.01
C ARG A 80 -21.82 4.85 -11.61
N LEU A 81 -20.69 4.20 -11.48
CA LEU A 81 -20.13 3.82 -10.17
C LEU A 81 -19.89 5.06 -9.30
N ARG A 82 -19.26 6.08 -9.87
CA ARG A 82 -19.00 7.35 -9.17
C ARG A 82 -20.30 8.01 -8.71
N GLY A 83 -21.29 8.07 -9.60
CA GLY A 83 -22.63 8.63 -9.30
C GLY A 83 -23.34 7.86 -8.19
N PHE A 84 -23.33 6.52 -8.25
CA PHE A 84 -23.87 5.67 -7.20
C PHE A 84 -23.17 5.92 -5.85
N ILE A 85 -21.84 5.93 -5.84
CA ILE A 85 -21.08 6.16 -4.59
C ILE A 85 -21.40 7.54 -4.01
N ALA A 86 -21.43 8.60 -4.82
CA ALA A 86 -21.67 9.94 -4.34
C ALA A 86 -23.10 10.15 -3.82
N ASN A 87 -24.11 9.60 -4.52
CA ASN A 87 -25.52 9.97 -4.31
C ASN A 87 -26.30 8.96 -3.47
N GLU A 88 -25.89 7.68 -3.47
CA GLU A 88 -26.61 6.62 -2.76
C GLU A 88 -25.77 6.03 -1.62
N TYR A 89 -24.53 5.59 -1.93
CA TYR A 89 -23.75 4.79 -0.99
C TYR A 89 -23.10 5.62 0.12
N LEU A 90 -22.47 6.73 -0.22
CA LEU A 90 -21.84 7.61 0.75
C LEU A 90 -22.81 8.18 1.79
N PRO A 91 -24.04 8.63 1.44
CA PRO A 91 -25.06 8.98 2.42
C PRO A 91 -25.44 7.85 3.37
N ALA A 92 -25.45 6.60 2.89
CA ALA A 92 -25.78 5.41 3.67
C ALA A 92 -24.59 4.83 4.46
N CYS A 93 -23.38 5.35 4.28
CA CYS A 93 -22.20 4.91 5.03
C CYS A 93 -22.29 5.33 6.50
N ARG A 94 -21.85 4.44 7.38
CA ARG A 94 -21.83 4.69 8.83
C ARG A 94 -20.85 5.82 9.19
N GLY A 95 -21.19 6.62 10.20
CA GLY A 95 -20.32 7.69 10.72
C GLY A 95 -19.22 7.17 11.66
N SER A 96 -19.37 5.95 12.20
CA SER A 96 -18.41 5.34 13.12
C SER A 96 -17.28 4.64 12.36
N ALA A 97 -16.05 4.67 12.92
CA ALA A 97 -14.91 3.98 12.32
C ALA A 97 -14.82 2.49 12.74
N GLY A 98 -15.26 2.17 13.97
CA GLY A 98 -15.08 0.85 14.56
C GLY A 98 -15.95 -0.24 13.89
N LEU A 99 -15.40 -1.45 13.78
CA LEU A 99 -16.12 -2.62 13.28
C LEU A 99 -17.28 -3.01 14.22
N SER A 100 -17.15 -2.72 15.52
CA SER A 100 -18.18 -2.99 16.53
C SER A 100 -19.52 -2.28 16.30
N ALA A 101 -19.58 -1.31 15.39
CA ALA A 101 -20.82 -0.63 15.03
C ALA A 101 -21.66 -1.40 13.97
N LEU A 102 -21.14 -2.48 13.43
CA LEU A 102 -21.87 -3.37 12.52
C LEU A 102 -22.73 -4.37 13.30
N PRO A 103 -23.77 -4.96 12.69
CA PRO A 103 -24.45 -6.13 13.26
C PRO A 103 -23.41 -7.21 13.63
N ASP A 104 -23.49 -7.76 14.85
CA ASP A 104 -22.51 -8.70 15.42
C ASP A 104 -21.04 -8.23 15.37
N GLY A 105 -20.81 -6.92 15.17
CA GLY A 105 -19.50 -6.35 14.92
C GLY A 105 -18.48 -6.56 16.04
N ALA A 106 -18.91 -6.63 17.30
CA ALA A 106 -18.03 -6.97 18.43
C ALA A 106 -17.47 -8.39 18.32
N ALA A 107 -18.31 -9.37 17.93
CA ALA A 107 -17.88 -10.75 17.73
C ALA A 107 -16.96 -10.85 16.51
N TRP A 108 -17.25 -10.15 15.43
CA TRP A 108 -16.38 -10.06 14.25
C TRP A 108 -15.02 -9.47 14.59
N TYR A 109 -14.99 -8.41 15.37
CA TYR A 109 -13.73 -7.79 15.80
C TYR A 109 -12.90 -8.76 16.65
N ALA A 110 -13.51 -9.42 17.63
CA ALA A 110 -12.82 -10.41 18.45
C ALA A 110 -12.30 -11.60 17.65
N TRP A 111 -13.05 -12.04 16.62
CA TRP A 111 -12.61 -13.08 15.71
C TRP A 111 -11.39 -12.61 14.88
N ASN A 112 -11.46 -11.43 14.28
CA ASN A 112 -10.36 -10.84 13.52
C ASN A 112 -9.10 -10.68 14.37
N VAL A 113 -9.23 -10.23 15.61
CA VAL A 113 -8.13 -10.11 16.57
C VAL A 113 -7.44 -11.47 16.77
N ARG A 114 -8.21 -12.54 17.02
CA ARG A 114 -7.63 -13.90 17.14
C ARG A 114 -6.94 -14.36 15.88
N GLN A 115 -7.52 -14.11 14.70
CA GLN A 115 -6.90 -14.46 13.42
C GLN A 115 -5.59 -13.71 13.18
N ALA A 116 -5.57 -12.41 13.43
CA ALA A 116 -4.39 -11.57 13.19
C ALA A 116 -3.27 -11.82 14.21
N THR A 117 -3.62 -12.02 15.48
CA THR A 117 -2.62 -12.18 16.56
C THR A 117 -2.23 -13.63 16.83
N THR A 118 -3.04 -14.60 16.36
CA THR A 118 -2.90 -16.03 16.70
C THR A 118 -2.87 -16.32 18.21
N THR A 119 -3.39 -15.39 19.02
CA THR A 119 -3.43 -15.50 20.49
C THR A 119 -4.86 -15.57 21.02
N ALA A 120 -5.01 -15.94 22.29
CA ALA A 120 -6.28 -15.92 23.02
C ALA A 120 -6.55 -14.58 23.75
N LEU A 121 -5.71 -13.56 23.53
CA LEU A 121 -5.88 -12.26 24.15
C LEU A 121 -7.17 -11.57 23.67
N THR A 122 -7.89 -10.94 24.62
CA THR A 122 -9.05 -10.12 24.27
C THR A 122 -8.62 -8.75 23.71
N PRO A 123 -9.50 -8.06 22.97
CA PRO A 123 -9.23 -6.69 22.54
C PRO A 123 -8.82 -5.75 23.69
N GLU A 124 -9.45 -5.88 24.85
CA GLU A 124 -9.15 -5.06 26.03
C GLU A 124 -7.76 -5.36 26.60
N GLN A 125 -7.38 -6.63 26.64
CA GLN A 125 -6.03 -7.04 27.08
C GLN A 125 -4.96 -6.51 26.11
N ILE A 126 -5.20 -6.56 24.81
CA ILE A 126 -4.29 -6.01 23.79
C ILE A 126 -4.21 -4.49 23.92
N HIS A 127 -5.34 -3.81 24.16
CA HIS A 127 -5.34 -2.37 24.39
C HIS A 127 -4.54 -1.99 25.64
N ALA A 128 -4.71 -2.70 26.75
CA ALA A 128 -3.95 -2.48 27.97
C ALA A 128 -2.43 -2.69 27.76
N LEU A 129 -2.07 -3.76 27.03
CA LEU A 129 -0.68 -4.00 26.60
C LEU A 129 -0.14 -2.83 25.77
N GLY A 130 -0.93 -2.33 24.81
CA GLY A 130 -0.57 -1.18 23.99
C GLY A 130 -0.29 0.08 24.80
N LEU A 131 -1.11 0.36 25.83
CA LEU A 131 -0.89 1.50 26.73
C LEU A 131 0.42 1.35 27.53
N ALA A 132 0.71 0.15 28.02
CA ALA A 132 1.96 -0.15 28.74
C ALA A 132 3.18 0.04 27.82
N GLU A 133 3.11 -0.45 26.57
CA GLU A 133 4.16 -0.28 25.57
C GLU A 133 4.38 1.19 25.18
N VAL A 134 3.32 1.99 25.04
CA VAL A 134 3.46 3.43 24.81
C VAL A 134 4.20 4.12 25.95
N ALA A 135 3.91 3.74 27.21
CA ALA A 135 4.62 4.27 28.36
C ALA A 135 6.11 3.87 28.35
N ARG A 136 6.40 2.60 28.07
CA ARG A 136 7.77 2.08 27.94
C ARG A 136 8.55 2.83 26.84
N LEU A 137 7.99 2.92 25.64
CA LEU A 137 8.62 3.61 24.49
C LEU A 137 8.86 5.10 24.76
N ARG A 138 7.94 5.78 25.48
CA ARG A 138 8.17 7.17 25.91
C ARG A 138 9.39 7.30 26.82
N GLY A 139 9.61 6.33 27.70
CA GLY A 139 10.83 6.27 28.51
C GLY A 139 12.07 6.16 27.65
N GLU A 140 12.09 5.23 26.71
CA GLU A 140 13.22 5.02 25.79
C GLU A 140 13.51 6.24 24.90
N VAL A 141 12.47 6.89 24.36
CA VAL A 141 12.64 8.15 23.63
C VAL A 141 13.27 9.22 24.53
N GLY A 142 12.90 9.27 25.82
CA GLY A 142 13.53 10.16 26.78
C GLY A 142 15.05 9.90 26.94
N GLU A 143 15.46 8.63 26.97
CA GLU A 143 16.88 8.28 27.01
C GLU A 143 17.61 8.65 25.70
N VAL A 144 16.99 8.41 24.54
CA VAL A 144 17.56 8.85 23.25
C VAL A 144 17.73 10.39 23.23
N MET A 145 16.74 11.17 23.72
CA MET A 145 16.87 12.62 23.80
C MET A 145 18.09 13.06 24.65
N LYS A 146 18.37 12.35 25.76
CA LYS A 146 19.59 12.59 26.57
C LYS A 146 20.85 12.26 25.82
N GLN A 147 20.92 11.10 25.15
CA GLN A 147 22.07 10.66 24.36
C GLN A 147 22.43 11.66 23.25
N VAL A 148 21.42 12.17 22.53
CA VAL A 148 21.62 13.19 21.47
C VAL A 148 21.72 14.61 22.03
N ARG A 149 21.68 14.78 23.35
CA ARG A 149 21.74 16.07 24.04
C ARG A 149 20.67 17.06 23.59
N PHE A 150 19.49 16.56 23.21
CA PHE A 150 18.38 17.43 22.84
C PHE A 150 17.80 18.14 24.06
N ARG A 151 17.72 19.50 24.01
CA ARG A 151 17.16 20.30 25.09
C ARG A 151 15.72 20.70 24.75
N GLY A 152 14.76 20.19 25.50
CA GLY A 152 13.36 20.53 25.32
C GLY A 152 12.40 19.40 25.71
N THR A 153 11.13 19.62 25.46
CA THR A 153 10.09 18.61 25.69
C THR A 153 10.11 17.54 24.60
N MET A 154 9.55 16.37 24.88
CA MET A 154 9.36 15.31 23.88
C MET A 154 8.54 15.78 22.67
N ALA A 155 7.54 16.63 22.89
CA ALA A 155 6.77 17.22 21.79
C ALA A 155 7.65 18.10 20.87
N ARG A 156 8.60 18.87 21.42
CA ARG A 156 9.59 19.63 20.63
C ARG A 156 10.55 18.70 19.91
N PHE A 157 10.96 17.59 20.52
CA PHE A 157 11.81 16.60 19.90
C PHE A 157 11.12 15.97 18.69
N PHE A 158 9.90 15.51 18.82
CA PHE A 158 9.13 14.98 17.68
C PHE A 158 8.88 16.01 16.59
N ARG A 159 8.64 17.28 16.95
CA ARG A 159 8.54 18.35 15.96
C ARG A 159 9.86 18.52 15.22
N TYR A 160 10.98 18.61 15.92
CA TYR A 160 12.32 18.69 15.35
C TYR A 160 12.57 17.54 14.35
N MET A 161 12.34 16.29 14.77
CA MET A 161 12.48 15.11 13.91
C MET A 161 11.65 15.20 12.63
N ARG A 162 10.44 15.79 12.71
CA ARG A 162 9.53 15.89 11.57
C ARG A 162 9.76 17.10 10.67
N THR A 163 10.32 18.18 11.17
CA THR A 163 10.34 19.46 10.43
C THR A 163 11.73 19.98 10.12
N ASP A 164 12.76 19.50 10.81
CA ASP A 164 14.11 19.98 10.55
C ASP A 164 14.63 19.50 9.20
N ARG A 165 15.23 20.42 8.45
CA ARG A 165 15.81 20.17 7.11
C ARG A 165 16.92 19.11 7.12
N HIS A 166 17.57 18.91 8.27
CA HIS A 166 18.60 17.88 8.42
C HIS A 166 18.06 16.47 8.14
N PHE A 167 16.77 16.23 8.39
CA PHE A 167 16.11 14.97 8.14
C PHE A 167 15.34 14.94 6.81
N ALA A 168 15.39 16.00 6.02
CA ALA A 168 14.69 16.07 4.74
C ALA A 168 15.55 15.54 3.60
N TYR A 169 14.92 15.06 2.56
CA TYR A 169 15.57 14.73 1.30
C TYR A 169 15.58 15.96 0.37
N ALA A 170 16.68 16.15 -0.35
CA ALA A 170 16.82 17.27 -1.28
C ALA A 170 16.02 17.06 -2.58
N SER A 171 15.74 15.81 -2.97
CA SER A 171 15.03 15.46 -4.19
C SER A 171 14.51 14.01 -4.14
N ASP A 172 13.58 13.68 -5.05
CA ASP A 172 13.11 12.32 -5.29
C ASP A 172 14.26 11.36 -5.60
N ALA A 173 15.22 11.83 -6.40
CA ALA A 173 16.42 11.05 -6.72
C ALA A 173 17.26 10.73 -5.47
N ALA A 174 17.41 11.70 -4.54
CA ALA A 174 18.13 11.48 -3.28
C ALA A 174 17.40 10.48 -2.37
N LEU A 175 16.08 10.50 -2.34
CA LEU A 175 15.27 9.53 -1.62
C LEU A 175 15.45 8.12 -2.20
N LEU A 176 15.30 7.94 -3.51
CA LEU A 176 15.47 6.64 -4.18
C LEU A 176 16.90 6.11 -4.01
N GLU A 177 17.90 6.98 -4.12
CA GLU A 177 19.31 6.62 -3.91
C GLU A 177 19.58 6.15 -2.49
N ARG A 178 18.91 6.71 -1.48
CA ARG A 178 19.01 6.23 -0.09
C ARG A 178 18.54 4.80 0.02
N TYR A 179 17.45 4.40 -0.64
CA TYR A 179 16.97 3.02 -0.64
C TYR A 179 17.93 2.07 -1.37
N ARG A 180 18.56 2.48 -2.48
CA ARG A 180 19.58 1.69 -3.18
C ARG A 180 20.82 1.45 -2.31
N ARG A 181 21.25 2.48 -1.57
CA ARG A 181 22.36 2.33 -0.61
C ARG A 181 22.00 1.37 0.52
N LEU A 182 20.80 1.49 1.08
CA LEU A 182 20.32 0.53 2.09
C LEU A 182 20.31 -0.89 1.55
N GLN A 183 19.86 -1.10 0.31
CA GLN A 183 19.91 -2.41 -0.36
C GLN A 183 21.31 -2.97 -0.38
N ALA A 184 22.32 -2.19 -0.78
CA ALA A 184 23.70 -2.60 -0.82
C ALA A 184 24.27 -2.86 0.59
N ASP A 185 23.94 -2.02 1.57
CA ASP A 185 24.42 -2.15 2.96
C ASP A 185 23.85 -3.41 3.61
N VAL A 186 22.55 -3.65 3.45
CA VAL A 186 21.86 -4.84 3.99
C VAL A 186 22.38 -6.10 3.31
N ALA A 187 22.58 -6.10 1.99
CA ALA A 187 23.10 -7.25 1.27
C ALA A 187 24.49 -7.68 1.80
N ARG A 188 25.34 -6.73 2.21
CA ARG A 188 26.63 -7.03 2.83
C ARG A 188 26.52 -7.58 4.25
N ALA A 189 25.54 -7.11 5.02
CA ALA A 189 25.36 -7.54 6.41
C ALA A 189 24.56 -8.84 6.55
N LEU A 190 23.71 -9.16 5.58
CA LEU A 190 22.75 -10.27 5.63
C LEU A 190 23.40 -11.64 5.90
N PRO A 191 24.56 -12.00 5.30
CA PRO A 191 25.20 -13.31 5.52
C PRO A 191 25.65 -13.57 6.96
N ALA A 192 25.75 -12.54 7.79
CA ALA A 192 26.07 -12.71 9.22
C ALA A 192 24.88 -13.23 10.03
N LEU A 193 23.64 -13.06 9.52
CA LEU A 193 22.42 -13.39 10.25
C LEU A 193 21.59 -14.49 9.58
N PHE A 194 21.74 -14.68 8.27
CA PHE A 194 20.94 -15.60 7.47
C PHE A 194 21.83 -16.52 6.64
N ALA A 195 21.37 -17.76 6.42
CA ALA A 195 21.98 -18.64 5.42
C ALA A 195 21.93 -17.98 4.03
N PRO A 196 22.81 -18.39 3.09
CA PRO A 196 22.83 -17.81 1.75
C PRO A 196 21.44 -17.76 1.12
N VAL A 197 21.07 -16.58 0.62
CA VAL A 197 19.80 -16.28 0.01
C VAL A 197 20.03 -16.20 -1.50
N ALA A 198 19.38 -17.10 -2.25
CA ALA A 198 19.54 -17.18 -3.70
C ALA A 198 18.62 -16.22 -4.47
N GLU A 199 17.71 -15.56 -3.77
CA GLU A 199 16.70 -14.69 -4.36
C GLU A 199 17.32 -13.37 -4.81
N ALA A 200 16.99 -12.94 -6.05
CA ALA A 200 17.44 -11.67 -6.58
C ALA A 200 16.85 -10.50 -5.77
N ALA A 201 17.65 -9.46 -5.56
CA ALA A 201 17.20 -8.25 -4.86
C ALA A 201 15.99 -7.60 -5.56
N PRO A 202 15.08 -6.95 -4.82
CA PRO A 202 13.95 -6.25 -5.42
C PRO A 202 14.42 -5.03 -6.24
N ASP A 203 13.68 -4.73 -7.32
CA ASP A 203 13.87 -3.50 -8.09
C ASP A 203 13.21 -2.33 -7.34
N ILE A 204 13.92 -1.21 -7.20
CA ILE A 204 13.46 -0.03 -6.46
C ILE A 204 12.91 0.99 -7.45
N ARG A 205 11.61 1.31 -7.31
CA ARG A 205 10.88 2.24 -8.20
C ARG A 205 10.15 3.32 -7.43
N ALA A 206 9.99 4.48 -8.06
CA ALA A 206 9.05 5.47 -7.57
C ALA A 206 7.61 4.99 -7.78
N VAL A 207 6.72 5.38 -6.86
CA VAL A 207 5.27 5.21 -7.05
C VAL A 207 4.83 6.10 -8.21
N GLU A 208 3.94 5.59 -9.05
CA GLU A 208 3.43 6.33 -10.22
C GLU A 208 2.63 7.57 -9.75
N PRO A 209 2.75 8.70 -10.46
CA PRO A 209 2.19 9.98 -10.02
C PRO A 209 0.71 9.95 -9.67
N TYR A 210 -0.09 9.16 -10.41
CA TYR A 210 -1.54 9.11 -10.21
C TYR A 210 -2.00 8.50 -8.88
N ARG A 211 -1.15 7.69 -8.24
CA ARG A 211 -1.51 7.03 -6.97
C ARG A 211 -0.70 7.51 -5.77
N THR A 212 0.22 8.46 -5.93
CA THR A 212 1.08 8.94 -4.84
C THR A 212 0.31 9.47 -3.64
N ARG A 213 -0.88 10.07 -3.85
CA ARG A 213 -1.72 10.61 -2.78
C ARG A 213 -2.31 9.57 -1.85
N THR A 214 -2.46 8.34 -2.30
CA THR A 214 -3.12 7.23 -1.57
C THR A 214 -2.19 6.08 -1.27
N ALA A 215 -1.01 6.04 -1.91
CA ALA A 215 -0.02 5.01 -1.70
C ALA A 215 0.70 5.19 -0.36
N ALA A 216 1.06 4.06 0.26
CA ALA A 216 1.92 4.04 1.43
C ALA A 216 3.29 4.70 1.14
N PRO A 217 4.02 5.13 2.17
CA PRO A 217 5.39 5.63 2.02
C PRO A 217 6.31 4.70 1.26
N VAL A 218 6.22 3.42 1.56
CA VAL A 218 6.90 2.32 0.87
C VAL A 218 5.94 1.15 0.78
N SER A 219 6.02 0.35 -0.27
CA SER A 219 5.25 -0.88 -0.40
C SER A 219 6.00 -1.89 -1.27
N TYR A 220 5.73 -3.17 -1.05
CA TYR A 220 6.39 -4.25 -1.76
C TYR A 220 5.40 -5.04 -2.63
N VAL A 221 5.87 -5.48 -3.80
CA VAL A 221 5.14 -6.40 -4.70
C VAL A 221 6.03 -7.61 -4.98
N PRO A 222 5.55 -8.85 -4.71
CA PRO A 222 6.33 -10.06 -4.91
C PRO A 222 6.77 -10.26 -6.37
N PRO A 223 7.84 -11.04 -6.61
CA PRO A 223 8.21 -11.45 -7.96
C PRO A 223 7.14 -12.34 -8.57
N THR A 224 7.13 -12.43 -9.90
CA THR A 224 6.30 -13.42 -10.59
C THR A 224 6.85 -14.83 -10.38
N MET A 225 5.96 -15.83 -10.38
CA MET A 225 6.34 -17.25 -10.16
C MET A 225 7.26 -17.81 -11.24
N ASP A 226 7.18 -17.28 -12.46
CA ASP A 226 7.99 -17.66 -13.62
C ASP A 226 9.31 -16.89 -13.70
N GLY A 227 9.55 -15.96 -12.75
CA GLY A 227 10.75 -15.13 -12.72
C GLY A 227 10.80 -14.03 -13.78
N SER A 228 9.74 -13.83 -14.58
CA SER A 228 9.70 -12.82 -15.65
C SER A 228 9.75 -11.37 -15.11
N ARG A 229 9.38 -11.17 -13.85
CA ARG A 229 9.46 -9.87 -13.17
C ARG A 229 10.05 -10.07 -11.76
N PRO A 230 11.06 -9.28 -11.37
CA PRO A 230 11.60 -9.29 -10.01
C PRO A 230 10.58 -8.76 -9.00
N GLY A 231 10.84 -8.92 -7.71
CA GLY A 231 10.14 -8.20 -6.66
C GLY A 231 10.30 -6.69 -6.87
N LEU A 232 9.27 -5.90 -6.52
CA LEU A 232 9.30 -4.44 -6.69
C LEU A 232 9.12 -3.77 -5.33
N LEU A 233 10.06 -2.90 -4.98
CA LEU A 233 9.95 -1.99 -3.85
C LEU A 233 9.53 -0.61 -4.36
N TYR A 234 8.29 -0.23 -4.12
CA TYR A 234 7.78 1.08 -4.48
C TYR A 234 8.04 2.08 -3.36
N VAL A 235 8.69 3.19 -3.71
CA VAL A 235 8.95 4.32 -2.79
C VAL A 235 8.11 5.50 -3.23
N ASN A 236 7.27 6.01 -2.34
CA ASN A 236 6.37 7.13 -2.64
C ASN A 236 7.13 8.46 -2.54
N THR A 237 7.40 9.08 -3.68
CA THR A 237 8.07 10.38 -3.82
C THR A 237 7.09 11.56 -3.91
N GLY A 238 5.77 11.32 -3.98
CA GLY A 238 4.76 12.35 -4.25
C GLY A 238 4.58 13.39 -3.14
N ASP A 239 5.05 13.12 -1.94
CA ASP A 239 5.13 14.09 -0.84
C ASP A 239 6.51 13.98 -0.17
N LEU A 240 7.51 14.54 -0.82
CA LEU A 240 8.89 14.53 -0.33
C LEU A 240 9.02 15.25 1.03
N ALA A 241 8.18 16.25 1.28
CA ALA A 241 8.17 17.00 2.52
C ALA A 241 7.75 16.14 3.74
N ALA A 242 6.99 15.07 3.51
CA ALA A 242 6.62 14.11 4.55
C ALA A 242 7.66 13.00 4.73
N ARG A 243 8.67 12.86 3.86
CA ARG A 243 9.70 11.81 3.93
C ARG A 243 10.86 12.25 4.79
N ARG A 244 11.31 11.35 5.70
CA ARG A 244 12.42 11.65 6.62
C ARG A 244 13.52 10.58 6.52
N THR A 245 14.76 11.02 6.67
CA THR A 245 15.94 10.15 6.52
C THR A 245 15.97 9.00 7.52
N TRP A 246 15.42 9.18 8.72
CA TRP A 246 15.37 8.17 9.78
C TRP A 246 14.31 7.09 9.55
N GLU A 247 13.31 7.33 8.68
CA GLU A 247 12.28 6.33 8.31
C GLU A 247 12.79 5.28 7.33
N ALA A 248 13.79 5.63 6.52
CA ALA A 248 14.17 4.79 5.37
C ALA A 248 14.68 3.41 5.76
N ALA A 249 15.50 3.32 6.80
CA ALA A 249 16.07 2.04 7.20
C ALA A 249 15.03 1.06 7.75
N PRO A 250 14.18 1.42 8.74
CA PRO A 250 13.15 0.51 9.22
C PRO A 250 12.13 0.13 8.12
N LEU A 251 11.76 1.05 7.24
CA LEU A 251 10.87 0.74 6.12
C LEU A 251 11.51 -0.21 5.11
N TYR A 252 12.79 -0.01 4.77
CA TYR A 252 13.51 -0.94 3.88
C TYR A 252 13.59 -2.35 4.48
N LEU A 253 13.95 -2.45 5.77
CA LEU A 253 14.05 -3.73 6.46
C LEU A 253 12.70 -4.45 6.54
N HIS A 254 11.61 -3.72 6.66
CA HIS A 254 10.26 -4.28 6.71
C HIS A 254 9.77 -4.73 5.32
N GLU A 255 9.85 -3.86 4.33
CA GLU A 255 9.26 -4.09 3.00
C GLU A 255 10.16 -4.94 2.09
N ALA A 256 11.49 -4.85 2.26
CA ALA A 256 12.44 -5.52 1.40
C ALA A 256 13.16 -6.67 2.11
N VAL A 257 14.38 -6.45 2.57
CA VAL A 257 15.26 -7.47 3.11
C VAL A 257 15.71 -7.06 4.52
N PRO A 258 15.51 -7.92 5.53
CA PRO A 258 15.04 -9.32 5.51
C PRO A 258 13.50 -9.49 5.58
N GLY A 259 12.71 -8.43 5.40
CA GLY A 259 11.26 -8.43 5.54
C GLY A 259 10.50 -9.13 4.39
N HIS A 260 9.42 -8.47 3.92
CA HIS A 260 8.46 -9.07 2.97
C HIS A 260 9.10 -9.69 1.72
N HIS A 261 10.09 -9.02 1.11
CA HIS A 261 10.74 -9.57 -0.08
C HIS A 261 11.41 -10.91 0.19
N LEU A 262 12.25 -11.00 1.23
CA LEU A 262 12.96 -12.23 1.55
C LEU A 262 11.98 -13.36 1.91
N GLN A 263 10.98 -13.06 2.74
CA GLN A 263 9.97 -14.01 3.16
C GLN A 263 9.18 -14.56 1.97
N LEU A 264 8.61 -13.70 1.14
CA LEU A 264 7.72 -14.11 0.05
C LEU A 264 8.48 -14.78 -1.10
N ALA A 265 9.64 -14.26 -1.47
CA ALA A 265 10.49 -14.87 -2.49
C ALA A 265 10.96 -16.28 -2.03
N ARG A 266 11.35 -16.43 -0.77
CA ARG A 266 11.70 -17.71 -0.18
C ARG A 266 10.51 -18.67 -0.17
N GLN A 267 9.34 -18.21 0.27
CA GLN A 267 8.10 -19.01 0.28
C GLN A 267 7.76 -19.53 -1.11
N GLN A 268 7.87 -18.70 -2.15
CA GLN A 268 7.64 -19.09 -3.53
C GLN A 268 8.61 -20.17 -4.02
N SER A 269 9.86 -20.19 -3.52
CA SER A 269 10.88 -21.16 -3.90
C SER A 269 10.70 -22.54 -3.27
N LEU A 270 9.88 -22.70 -2.23
CA LEU A 270 9.65 -23.94 -1.49
C LEU A 270 8.81 -24.95 -2.28
N LYS A 271 9.43 -25.71 -3.18
CA LYS A 271 8.74 -26.67 -4.08
C LYS A 271 7.94 -27.77 -3.34
N GLY A 272 8.27 -28.09 -2.10
CA GLY A 272 7.54 -29.04 -1.26
C GLY A 272 6.18 -28.55 -0.73
N LEU A 273 5.91 -27.26 -0.84
CA LEU A 273 4.62 -26.68 -0.42
C LEU A 273 3.60 -26.70 -1.55
N PRO A 274 2.31 -26.95 -1.25
CA PRO A 274 1.24 -26.83 -2.22
C PRO A 274 1.15 -25.38 -2.76
N ARG A 275 0.65 -25.25 -4.00
CA ARG A 275 0.64 -23.98 -4.73
C ARG A 275 -0.06 -22.83 -3.96
N PHE A 276 -1.17 -23.10 -3.29
CA PHE A 276 -1.89 -22.07 -2.50
C PHE A 276 -1.06 -21.55 -1.33
N ARG A 277 -0.19 -22.39 -0.72
CA ARG A 277 0.73 -21.98 0.34
C ARG A 277 1.89 -21.12 -0.20
N ARG A 278 2.33 -21.44 -1.43
CA ARG A 278 3.45 -20.70 -2.07
C ARG A 278 3.01 -19.33 -2.62
N LEU A 279 1.73 -19.20 -2.99
CA LEU A 279 1.14 -17.99 -3.59
C LEU A 279 0.20 -17.27 -2.63
N GLY A 280 -0.22 -17.94 -1.58
CA GLY A 280 -1.15 -17.41 -0.59
C GLY A 280 -0.47 -16.40 0.31
N GLY A 281 -1.16 -15.37 0.43
CA GLY A 281 -1.11 -14.17 1.18
C GLY A 281 -0.11 -13.97 2.32
N GLU A 282 0.13 -12.78 2.48
CA GLU A 282 0.79 -12.14 3.59
C GLU A 282 0.28 -12.72 4.91
N THR A 283 1.12 -13.51 5.55
CA THR A 283 1.05 -13.77 6.97
C THR A 283 2.31 -13.13 7.57
N ALA A 284 2.36 -11.83 7.53
CA ALA A 284 3.33 -11.10 8.32
C ALA A 284 2.71 -10.73 9.65
#